data_4254a6943b071165a097f0f128f2dd09
#
_entry.id   4254a6943b071165a097f0f128f2dd09
#
_cell.length_a   1.000
_cell.length_b   1.000
_cell.length_c   1.000
_cell.angle_alpha   90.00
_cell.angle_beta   90.00
_cell.angle_gamma   90.00
#
_symmetry.space_group_name_H-M   'P 1'
#
loop_
_entity.id
_entity.type
_entity.pdbx_description
1 polymer ?
#
loop_
_entity_poly.entity_id
_entity_poly.type
_entity_poly.pdbx_seq_one_letter_code
_entity_poly.pdbx_strand_id
1 'polypeptide(L)'
;MKKLLVIVLLATVSSYAHAYISGIAIQTEKHSNMQVYVNGKLYNKTPGKFVRIKSKPGLFHVEVKVLNPYDKTWYVVRKDITVENGFEFYYKMVFEKGKRPQIQAVKKYPVYTKYFLNPMLYNRHPVS
;
A
#
# COMPACT_ATOMS: atom_id res chain seq x y z
N MET A 1 21.32 28.07 25.73
CA MET A 1 21.50 27.78 24.32
C MET A 1 21.79 26.30 24.05
N LYS A 2 22.70 25.66 24.78
CA LYS A 2 23.03 24.25 24.59
C LYS A 2 21.83 23.32 24.82
N LYS A 3 20.95 23.60 25.78
CA LYS A 3 19.76 22.83 26.09
C LYS A 3 18.72 22.86 24.95
N LEU A 4 18.62 24.02 24.27
CA LEU A 4 17.71 24.18 23.13
C LEU A 4 18.15 23.35 21.93
N LEU A 5 19.44 23.26 21.64
CA LEU A 5 20.01 22.45 20.57
C LEU A 5 19.74 20.95 20.77
N VAL A 6 19.87 20.46 22.00
CA VAL A 6 19.63 19.06 22.35
C VAL A 6 18.15 18.71 22.15
N ILE A 7 17.21 19.58 22.52
CA ILE A 7 15.78 19.38 22.35
C ILE A 7 15.40 19.30 20.87
N VAL A 8 15.97 20.16 20.02
CA VAL A 8 15.74 20.16 18.58
C VAL A 8 16.23 18.86 17.94
N LEU A 9 17.39 18.36 18.34
CA LEU A 9 17.94 17.08 17.85
C LEU A 9 17.05 15.90 18.23
N LEU A 10 16.54 15.84 19.44
CA LEU A 10 15.64 14.78 19.90
C LEU A 10 14.32 14.79 19.13
N ALA A 11 13.75 15.96 18.85
CA ALA A 11 12.53 16.10 18.08
C ALA A 11 12.73 15.61 16.64
N THR A 12 13.88 15.89 16.02
CA THR A 12 14.22 15.43 14.68
C THR A 12 14.31 13.90 14.62
N VAL A 13 14.98 13.27 15.58
CA VAL A 13 15.11 11.81 15.67
C VAL A 13 13.74 11.15 15.85
N SER A 14 12.87 11.73 16.69
CA SER A 14 11.50 11.22 16.90
C SER A 14 10.68 11.26 15.62
N SER A 15 10.82 12.31 14.80
CA SER A 15 10.14 12.42 13.52
C SER A 15 10.55 11.30 12.55
N TYR A 16 11.83 10.96 12.50
CA TYR A 16 12.32 9.85 11.67
C TYR A 16 11.77 8.50 12.12
N ALA A 17 11.60 8.28 13.42
CA ALA A 17 11.13 7.02 13.98
C ALA A 17 9.70 6.68 13.52
N HIS A 18 8.90 7.68 13.12
CA HIS A 18 7.51 7.47 12.68
C HIS A 18 7.33 7.50 11.16
N ALA A 19 8.43 7.59 10.37
CA ALA A 19 8.37 7.81 8.93
C ALA A 19 7.79 6.64 8.12
N TYR A 20 7.78 5.41 8.67
CA TYR A 20 7.34 4.20 7.94
C TYR A 20 6.31 3.39 8.72
N ILE A 21 5.40 4.06 9.42
CA ILE A 21 4.39 3.38 10.25
C ILE A 21 3.03 3.42 9.55
N SER A 22 2.98 2.88 8.33
CA SER A 22 1.72 2.79 7.58
C SER A 22 1.86 1.76 6.48
N GLY A 23 0.80 1.48 5.77
CA GLY A 23 0.86 0.54 4.66
C GLY A 23 -0.38 0.54 3.78
N ILE A 24 -0.22 -0.08 2.63
CA ILE A 24 -1.28 -0.30 1.64
C ILE A 24 -1.29 -1.79 1.34
N ALA A 25 -2.48 -2.41 1.39
CA ALA A 25 -2.65 -3.79 1.02
C ALA A 25 -3.76 -3.89 -0.03
N ILE A 26 -3.50 -4.63 -1.11
CA ILE A 26 -4.45 -4.81 -2.21
C ILE A 26 -4.59 -6.29 -2.49
N GLN A 27 -5.83 -6.75 -2.58
CA GLN A 27 -6.18 -8.14 -2.84
C GLN A 27 -7.02 -8.25 -4.10
N THR A 28 -6.77 -9.27 -4.90
CA THR A 28 -7.65 -9.66 -6.01
C THR A 28 -8.19 -11.07 -5.77
N GLU A 29 -9.12 -11.50 -6.61
CA GLU A 29 -9.75 -12.79 -6.40
C GLU A 29 -8.96 -13.96 -6.98
N LYS A 30 -9.41 -15.18 -6.67
CA LYS A 30 -8.78 -16.45 -7.00
C LYS A 30 -8.43 -16.64 -8.49
N HIS A 31 -9.26 -16.15 -9.40
CA HIS A 31 -9.08 -16.33 -10.85
C HIS A 31 -8.45 -15.13 -11.53
N SER A 32 -7.84 -14.24 -10.77
CA SER A 32 -7.19 -13.04 -11.26
C SER A 32 -5.75 -12.96 -10.76
N ASN A 33 -4.95 -12.12 -11.41
CA ASN A 33 -3.61 -11.74 -10.97
C ASN A 33 -3.44 -10.26 -11.19
N MET A 34 -2.53 -9.65 -10.44
CA MET A 34 -2.28 -8.22 -10.57
C MET A 34 -0.82 -7.85 -10.35
N GLN A 35 -0.43 -6.72 -10.91
CA GLN A 35 0.81 -6.02 -10.61
C GLN A 35 0.47 -4.65 -10.08
N VAL A 36 1.11 -4.25 -8.98
CA VAL A 36 0.82 -2.99 -8.29
C VAL A 36 1.99 -2.03 -8.45
N TYR A 37 1.67 -0.83 -8.92
CA TYR A 37 2.60 0.30 -9.04
C TYR A 37 2.19 1.38 -8.05
N VAL A 38 3.15 1.95 -7.34
CA VAL A 38 2.93 3.10 -6.47
C VAL A 38 3.89 4.19 -6.90
N ASN A 39 3.34 5.36 -7.23
CA ASN A 39 4.09 6.49 -7.77
C ASN A 39 4.99 6.09 -8.96
N GLY A 40 4.47 5.22 -9.83
CA GLY A 40 5.17 4.74 -11.01
C GLY A 40 6.15 3.59 -10.80
N LYS A 41 6.35 3.14 -9.56
CA LYS A 41 7.29 2.07 -9.23
C LYS A 41 6.56 0.75 -9.00
N LEU A 42 7.02 -0.32 -9.66
CA LEU A 42 6.46 -1.67 -9.52
C LEU A 42 6.87 -2.31 -8.19
N TYR A 43 5.88 -2.82 -7.44
CA TYR A 43 6.11 -3.45 -6.13
C TYR A 43 6.00 -4.98 -6.12
N ASN A 44 5.49 -5.60 -7.18
CA ASN A 44 5.55 -7.06 -7.33
C ASN A 44 5.91 -7.44 -8.77
N LYS A 45 7.13 -7.89 -9.00
CA LYS A 45 7.63 -8.28 -10.32
C LYS A 45 6.82 -9.41 -10.93
N THR A 46 6.46 -10.40 -10.11
CA THR A 46 5.62 -11.52 -10.52
C THR A 46 4.17 -11.18 -10.17
N PRO A 47 3.23 -11.28 -11.12
CA PRO A 47 1.81 -11.05 -10.81
C PRO A 47 1.35 -11.96 -9.68
N GLY A 48 0.56 -11.42 -8.76
CA GLY A 48 0.07 -12.12 -7.59
C GLY A 48 -1.36 -11.73 -7.25
N LYS A 49 -1.89 -12.35 -6.20
CA LYS A 49 -3.27 -12.15 -5.74
C LYS A 49 -3.35 -11.23 -4.53
N PHE A 50 -2.24 -10.98 -3.87
CA PHE A 50 -2.17 -10.15 -2.67
C PHE A 50 -0.84 -9.42 -2.65
N VAL A 51 -0.91 -8.09 -2.58
CA VAL A 51 0.27 -7.23 -2.53
C VAL A 51 0.16 -6.34 -1.30
N ARG A 52 1.21 -6.34 -0.49
CA ARG A 52 1.25 -5.61 0.76
C ARG A 52 2.49 -4.74 0.79
N ILE A 53 2.29 -3.42 0.93
CA ILE A 53 3.35 -2.43 0.80
C ILE A 53 3.41 -1.60 2.07
N LYS A 54 4.56 -1.61 2.73
CA LYS A 54 4.83 -0.76 3.87
C LYS A 54 5.18 0.64 3.37
N SER A 55 4.61 1.68 3.98
CA SER A 55 4.80 3.05 3.52
C SER A 55 4.82 4.04 4.68
N LYS A 56 5.32 5.24 4.41
CA LYS A 56 5.10 6.40 5.27
C LYS A 56 3.74 7.03 4.95
N PRO A 57 3.20 7.90 5.83
CA PRO A 57 1.94 8.60 5.54
C PRO A 57 2.09 9.52 4.34
N GLY A 58 0.98 9.78 3.66
CA GLY A 58 0.94 10.70 2.54
C GLY A 58 -0.04 10.29 1.46
N LEU A 59 -0.04 11.05 0.37
CA LEU A 59 -0.83 10.77 -0.83
C LEU A 59 0.01 9.96 -1.82
N PHE A 60 -0.53 8.83 -2.26
CA PHE A 60 0.14 7.95 -3.21
C PHE A 60 -0.74 7.72 -4.44
N HIS A 61 -0.12 7.75 -5.62
CA HIS A 61 -0.76 7.41 -6.89
C HIS A 61 -0.58 5.93 -7.14
N VAL A 62 -1.66 5.16 -6.98
CA VAL A 62 -1.64 3.71 -7.11
C VAL A 62 -2.22 3.31 -8.47
N GLU A 63 -1.51 2.43 -9.16
CA GLU A 63 -1.92 1.88 -10.43
C GLU A 63 -1.85 0.36 -10.35
N VAL A 64 -2.95 -0.30 -10.66
CA VAL A 64 -3.03 -1.76 -10.64
C VAL A 64 -3.29 -2.27 -12.04
N LYS A 65 -2.35 -3.08 -12.53
CA LYS A 65 -2.55 -3.85 -13.76
C LYS A 65 -3.13 -5.19 -13.36
N VAL A 66 -4.38 -5.45 -13.72
CA VAL A 66 -5.15 -6.57 -13.22
C VAL A 66 -5.84 -7.34 -14.33
N LEU A 67 -5.86 -8.68 -14.20
CA LEU A 67 -6.55 -9.56 -15.12
C LEU A 67 -8.02 -9.66 -14.72
N ASN A 68 -8.92 -9.27 -15.63
CA ASN A 68 -10.36 -9.44 -15.44
C ASN A 68 -10.71 -10.92 -15.67
N PRO A 69 -11.27 -11.63 -14.68
CA PRO A 69 -11.57 -13.06 -14.82
C PRO A 69 -12.74 -13.35 -15.76
N TYR A 70 -13.58 -12.36 -16.07
CA TYR A 70 -14.73 -12.55 -16.96
C TYR A 70 -14.34 -12.54 -18.45
N ASP A 71 -13.53 -11.54 -18.87
CA ASP A 71 -13.14 -11.38 -20.27
C ASP A 71 -11.69 -11.77 -20.57
N LYS A 72 -10.93 -12.16 -19.54
CA LYS A 72 -9.51 -12.55 -19.64
C LYS A 72 -8.60 -11.45 -20.20
N THR A 73 -9.00 -10.19 -20.03
CA THR A 73 -8.26 -9.02 -20.51
C THR A 73 -7.56 -8.32 -19.33
N TRP A 74 -6.36 -7.80 -19.57
CA TRP A 74 -5.65 -7.00 -18.59
C TRP A 74 -6.10 -5.55 -18.65
N TYR A 75 -6.44 -5.00 -17.49
CA TYR A 75 -6.84 -3.60 -17.34
C TYR A 75 -5.88 -2.87 -16.44
N VAL A 76 -5.78 -1.57 -16.63
CA VAL A 76 -5.04 -0.67 -15.75
C VAL A 76 -6.05 0.17 -14.99
N VAL A 77 -6.03 0.07 -13.67
CA VAL A 77 -6.92 0.80 -12.77
C VAL A 77 -6.10 1.73 -11.90
N ARG A 78 -6.45 3.00 -11.87
CA ARG A 78 -5.73 4.03 -11.11
C ARG A 78 -6.58 4.53 -9.97
N LYS A 79 -5.93 4.78 -8.83
CA LYS A 79 -6.58 5.38 -7.66
C LYS A 79 -5.55 6.12 -6.82
N ASP A 80 -5.90 7.33 -6.40
CA ASP A 80 -5.11 8.06 -5.43
C ASP A 80 -5.53 7.64 -4.03
N ILE A 81 -4.56 7.29 -3.20
CA ILE A 81 -4.81 6.80 -1.85
C ILE A 81 -4.07 7.69 -0.85
N THR A 82 -4.82 8.26 0.09
CA THR A 82 -4.24 8.99 1.22
C THR A 82 -4.04 8.02 2.37
N VAL A 83 -2.78 7.84 2.79
CA VAL A 83 -2.40 6.93 3.86
C VAL A 83 -2.15 7.71 5.13
N GLU A 84 -2.95 7.43 6.17
CA GLU A 84 -2.79 8.04 7.49
C GLU A 84 -1.70 7.35 8.29
N ASN A 85 -1.00 8.12 9.12
CA ASN A 85 0.01 7.57 10.01
C ASN A 85 -0.61 6.58 10.99
N GLY A 86 0.02 5.44 11.16
CA GLY A 86 -0.43 4.42 12.12
C GLY A 86 -1.48 3.44 11.61
N PHE A 87 -1.79 3.46 10.31
CA PHE A 87 -2.79 2.56 9.74
C PHE A 87 -2.31 1.88 8.48
N GLU A 88 -2.77 0.63 8.27
CA GLU A 88 -2.68 -0.08 7.00
C GLU A 88 -4.03 -0.01 6.31
N PHE A 89 -4.06 0.48 5.08
CA PHE A 89 -5.27 0.63 4.28
C PHE A 89 -5.45 -0.57 3.37
N TYR A 90 -6.58 -1.24 3.51
CA TYR A 90 -6.89 -2.48 2.83
C TYR A 90 -7.86 -2.23 1.68
N TYR A 91 -7.48 -2.68 0.48
CA TYR A 91 -8.28 -2.55 -0.74
C TYR A 91 -8.46 -3.90 -1.40
N LYS A 92 -9.53 -4.04 -2.15
CA LYS A 92 -9.74 -5.22 -3.01
C LYS A 92 -10.10 -4.79 -4.42
N MET A 93 -9.74 -5.64 -5.39
CA MET A 93 -10.21 -5.49 -6.75
C MET A 93 -11.61 -6.07 -6.86
N VAL A 94 -12.50 -5.34 -7.50
CA VAL A 94 -13.91 -5.74 -7.70
C VAL A 94 -14.16 -5.91 -9.19
N PHE A 95 -14.75 -7.03 -9.55
CA PHE A 95 -15.07 -7.38 -10.94
C PHE A 95 -16.55 -7.60 -11.10
N GLU A 96 -17.12 -7.00 -12.17
CA GLU A 96 -18.49 -7.23 -12.59
C GLU A 96 -18.48 -7.53 -14.07
N LYS A 97 -19.32 -8.49 -14.49
CA LYS A 97 -19.43 -8.86 -15.90
C LYS A 97 -19.86 -7.67 -16.75
N GLY A 98 -19.09 -7.39 -17.81
CA GLY A 98 -19.37 -6.28 -18.71
C GLY A 98 -18.92 -4.90 -18.23
N LYS A 99 -18.19 -4.83 -17.11
CA LYS A 99 -17.67 -3.58 -16.55
C LYS A 99 -16.16 -3.65 -16.32
N ARG A 100 -15.52 -2.47 -16.29
CA ARG A 100 -14.11 -2.38 -15.95
C ARG A 100 -13.89 -2.74 -14.47
N PRO A 101 -12.75 -3.37 -14.13
CA PRO A 101 -12.40 -3.60 -12.73
C PRO A 101 -12.28 -2.29 -11.95
N GLN A 102 -12.56 -2.36 -10.66
CA GLN A 102 -12.46 -1.21 -9.76
C GLN A 102 -11.69 -1.57 -8.49
N ILE A 103 -11.04 -0.58 -7.90
CA ILE A 103 -10.40 -0.71 -6.58
C ILE A 103 -11.39 -0.22 -5.54
N GLN A 104 -11.72 -1.08 -4.58
CA GLN A 104 -12.67 -0.75 -3.52
C GLN A 104 -11.99 -0.78 -2.15
N ALA A 105 -12.19 0.28 -1.36
CA ALA A 105 -11.72 0.31 0.02
C ALA A 105 -12.49 -0.71 0.86
N VAL A 106 -11.77 -1.50 1.66
CA VAL A 106 -12.38 -2.51 2.54
C VAL A 106 -12.36 -2.03 3.96
N LYS A 107 -11.18 -1.77 4.51
CA LYS A 107 -10.99 -1.45 5.92
C LYS A 107 -9.60 -0.88 6.15
N LYS A 108 -9.40 -0.15 7.25
CA LYS A 108 -8.08 0.21 7.75
C LYS A 108 -7.81 -0.47 9.08
N TYR A 109 -6.57 -0.89 9.29
CA TYR A 109 -6.15 -1.57 10.51
C TYR A 109 -5.03 -0.80 11.20
N PRO A 110 -5.03 -0.72 12.55
CA PRO A 110 -3.90 -0.14 13.28
C PRO A 110 -2.62 -0.95 13.05
N VAL A 111 -1.48 -0.25 12.90
CA VAL A 111 -0.20 -0.89 12.56
C VAL A 111 0.53 -1.54 13.72
N TYR A 112 0.05 -1.42 14.94
CA TYR A 112 0.71 -2.02 16.11
C TYR A 112 0.43 -3.51 16.30
N THR A 113 -0.26 -4.15 15.36
CA THR A 113 -0.49 -5.59 15.40
C THR A 113 0.78 -6.35 15.02
N LYS A 114 1.00 -7.53 15.60
CA LYS A 114 2.14 -8.40 15.24
C LYS A 114 2.17 -8.72 13.75
N TYR A 115 1.00 -8.85 13.15
CA TYR A 115 0.86 -9.13 11.72
C TYR A 115 1.47 -8.02 10.87
N PHE A 116 1.21 -6.76 11.20
CA PHE A 116 1.77 -5.62 10.48
C PHE A 116 3.28 -5.52 10.63
N LEU A 117 3.81 -5.86 11.79
CA LEU A 117 5.24 -5.70 12.10
C LEU A 117 6.14 -6.78 11.50
N ASN A 118 5.57 -7.84 10.94
CA ASN A 118 6.36 -8.90 10.32
C ASN A 118 6.81 -8.49 8.90
N PRO A 119 8.13 -8.25 8.67
CA PRO A 119 8.61 -7.80 7.38
C PRO A 119 8.44 -8.83 6.25
N MET A 120 8.30 -10.10 6.58
CA MET A 120 8.10 -11.18 5.59
C MET A 120 6.76 -11.08 4.87
N LEU A 121 5.81 -10.29 5.41
CA LEU A 121 4.50 -10.09 4.82
C LEU A 121 4.47 -8.99 3.76
N TYR A 122 5.58 -8.29 3.55
CA TYR A 122 5.65 -7.18 2.61
C TYR A 122 6.41 -7.55 1.35
N ASN A 123 5.94 -7.06 0.22
CA ASN A 123 6.47 -7.43 -1.09
C ASN A 123 7.81 -6.79 -1.40
N ARG A 124 8.07 -5.58 -0.91
CA ARG A 124 9.29 -4.84 -1.20
C ARG A 124 9.63 -3.87 -0.07
N HIS A 125 10.71 -3.10 -0.29
CA HIS A 125 11.10 -2.03 0.62
C HIS A 125 9.98 -0.99 0.78
N PRO A 126 9.95 -0.25 1.90
CA PRO A 126 8.95 0.80 2.09
C PRO A 126 8.95 1.83 0.97
N VAL A 127 7.77 2.37 0.68
CA VAL A 127 7.62 3.47 -0.27
C VAL A 127 8.19 4.72 0.37
N SER A 128 9.14 5.34 -0.28
CA SER A 128 9.81 6.56 0.20
C SER A 128 9.25 7.82 -0.43
#